data_2e3eb85aa45d29574b0eae1614fbaecc
#
_entry.id   2e3eb85aa45d29574b0eae1614fbaecc
#
_cell.length_a   1.000
_cell.length_b   1.000
_cell.length_c   1.000
_cell.angle_alpha   90.00
_cell.angle_beta   90.00
_cell.angle_gamma   90.00
#
_symmetry.space_group_name_H-M   'P 1'
#
loop_
_entity.id
_entity.type
_entity.pdbx_description
1 polymer ?
#
loop_
_entity_poly.entity_id
_entity_poly.type
_entity_poly.pdbx_seq_one_letter_code
_entity_poly.pdbx_strand_id
1 'polypeptide(L)'
;MAFQSQNIFINLPVKDLNKSTTFFKELGFEFNLQYTTEDTASMIINDNIFALLMLEERFKAFTKKEMVDPTTSAQAIFCLSADSRDQVNELVNKALSSGGKSSSDPQDHGFMYVWGFEDVDGHLWEIAYMDESAMNQG
;
A
#
# COMPACT_ATOMS: atom_id res chain seq x y z
N MET A 1 -20.11 0.82 24.40
CA MET A 1 -20.12 0.65 22.94
C MET A 1 -18.70 0.69 22.40
N ALA A 2 -18.43 -0.15 21.43
CA ALA A 2 -17.12 -0.14 20.77
C ALA A 2 -16.98 1.11 19.88
N PHE A 3 -15.79 1.71 19.90
CA PHE A 3 -15.48 2.80 18.98
C PHE A 3 -15.30 2.23 17.57
N GLN A 4 -15.87 2.91 16.58
CA GLN A 4 -15.71 2.55 15.17
C GLN A 4 -15.36 3.80 14.37
N SER A 5 -14.27 3.72 13.62
CA SER A 5 -13.85 4.79 12.73
C SER A 5 -14.33 4.48 11.31
N GLN A 6 -14.80 5.50 10.61
CA GLN A 6 -15.26 5.33 9.23
C GLN A 6 -14.12 5.41 8.22
N ASN A 7 -13.07 6.13 8.52
CA ASN A 7 -11.97 6.35 7.58
C ASN A 7 -10.64 6.04 8.23
N ILE A 8 -9.70 5.57 7.43
CA ILE A 8 -8.32 5.43 7.88
C ILE A 8 -7.41 6.21 6.92
N PHE A 9 -6.48 6.96 7.51
CA PHE A 9 -5.48 7.72 6.77
C PHE A 9 -4.10 7.19 7.18
N ILE A 10 -3.40 6.59 6.24
CA ILE A 10 -2.08 6.01 6.47
C ILE A 10 -1.05 6.99 5.94
N ASN A 11 -0.23 7.58 6.83
CA ASN A 11 0.79 8.55 6.45
C ASN A 11 2.09 7.83 6.20
N LEU A 12 2.65 7.98 4.99
CA LEU A 12 3.88 7.32 4.58
C LEU A 12 4.89 8.34 4.06
N PRO A 13 6.12 8.33 4.59
CA PRO A 13 7.17 9.20 4.06
C PRO A 13 7.69 8.69 2.72
N VAL A 14 7.91 9.61 1.79
CA VAL A 14 8.48 9.30 0.48
C VAL A 14 9.59 10.30 0.18
N LYS A 15 10.58 9.88 -0.60
CA LYS A 15 11.70 10.75 -0.96
C LYS A 15 11.39 11.62 -2.15
N ASP A 16 10.68 11.08 -3.14
CA ASP A 16 10.33 11.78 -4.37
C ASP A 16 8.84 11.58 -4.63
N LEU A 17 8.07 12.64 -4.42
CA LEU A 17 6.62 12.54 -4.50
C LEU A 17 6.14 12.19 -5.91
N ASN A 18 6.76 12.77 -6.94
CA ASN A 18 6.39 12.48 -8.33
C ASN A 18 6.67 11.02 -8.70
N LYS A 19 7.80 10.49 -8.25
CA LYS A 19 8.15 9.10 -8.50
C LYS A 19 7.17 8.15 -7.84
N SER A 20 6.80 8.43 -6.58
CA SER A 20 5.85 7.60 -5.84
C SER A 20 4.46 7.66 -6.45
N THR A 21 3.97 8.86 -6.80
CA THR A 21 2.64 9.01 -7.38
C THR A 21 2.57 8.34 -8.76
N THR A 22 3.61 8.48 -9.57
CA THR A 22 3.67 7.83 -10.87
C THR A 22 3.60 6.31 -10.73
N PHE A 23 4.35 5.76 -9.78
CA PHE A 23 4.34 4.32 -9.50
C PHE A 23 2.92 3.83 -9.20
N PHE A 24 2.25 4.46 -8.25
CA PHE A 24 0.91 4.01 -7.84
C PHE A 24 -0.15 4.27 -8.91
N LYS A 25 -0.01 5.34 -9.70
CA LYS A 25 -0.91 5.58 -10.84
C LYS A 25 -0.80 4.47 -11.88
N GLU A 26 0.40 3.99 -12.13
CA GLU A 26 0.62 2.88 -13.06
C GLU A 26 -0.03 1.59 -12.55
N LEU A 27 -0.12 1.41 -11.24
CA LEU A 27 -0.83 0.27 -10.65
C LEU A 27 -2.35 0.40 -10.74
N GLY A 28 -2.86 1.59 -11.09
CA GLY A 28 -4.27 1.84 -11.22
C GLY A 28 -4.90 2.63 -10.07
N PHE A 29 -4.10 3.09 -9.12
CA PHE A 29 -4.64 3.92 -8.03
C PHE A 29 -4.89 5.35 -8.49
N GLU A 30 -5.94 5.96 -7.96
CA GLU A 30 -6.27 7.35 -8.19
C GLU A 30 -5.89 8.19 -6.97
N PHE A 31 -5.71 9.49 -7.19
CA PHE A 31 -5.36 10.43 -6.14
C PHE A 31 -6.44 11.50 -6.03
N ASN A 32 -6.73 11.91 -4.78
CA ASN A 32 -7.66 12.98 -4.52
C ASN A 32 -6.93 14.31 -4.66
N LEU A 33 -7.18 15.01 -5.79
CA LEU A 33 -6.47 16.25 -6.09
C LEU A 33 -6.84 17.39 -5.14
N GLN A 34 -8.03 17.33 -4.54
CA GLN A 34 -8.46 18.33 -3.56
C GLN A 34 -7.58 18.32 -2.31
N TYR A 35 -7.05 17.17 -1.92
CA TYR A 35 -6.21 17.01 -0.75
C TYR A 35 -4.75 16.74 -1.09
N THR A 36 -4.34 17.03 -2.33
CA THR A 36 -2.97 16.87 -2.77
C THR A 36 -2.32 18.25 -2.81
N THR A 37 -1.13 18.35 -2.20
CA THR A 37 -0.36 19.60 -2.13
C THR A 37 1.04 19.38 -2.68
N GLU A 38 1.94 20.37 -2.51
CA GLU A 38 3.31 20.26 -2.99
C GLU A 38 4.10 19.14 -2.31
N ASP A 39 3.78 18.84 -1.05
CA ASP A 39 4.52 17.88 -0.24
C ASP A 39 3.72 16.63 0.14
N THR A 40 2.45 16.53 -0.26
CA THR A 40 1.58 15.42 0.11
C THR A 40 0.66 15.05 -1.03
N ALA A 41 0.56 13.75 -1.33
CA ALA A 41 -0.38 13.22 -2.31
C ALA A 41 -1.32 12.25 -1.59
N SER A 42 -2.63 12.43 -1.76
CA SER A 42 -3.66 11.60 -1.13
C SER A 42 -4.07 10.49 -2.09
N MET A 43 -3.53 9.29 -1.87
CA MET A 43 -3.86 8.12 -2.67
C MET A 43 -5.16 7.50 -2.17
N ILE A 44 -6.07 7.24 -3.09
CA ILE A 44 -7.36 6.62 -2.76
C ILE A 44 -7.21 5.11 -2.88
N ILE A 45 -7.32 4.40 -1.76
CA ILE A 45 -7.35 2.94 -1.77
C ILE A 45 -8.78 2.48 -1.94
N ASN A 46 -9.69 3.11 -1.21
CA ASN A 46 -11.13 3.00 -1.44
C ASN A 46 -11.81 4.23 -0.83
N ASP A 47 -13.14 4.29 -0.84
CA ASP A 47 -13.88 5.47 -0.37
C ASP A 47 -13.56 5.86 1.08
N ASN A 48 -13.06 4.92 1.88
CA ASN A 48 -12.84 5.12 3.31
C ASN A 48 -11.38 4.88 3.73
N ILE A 49 -10.51 4.53 2.80
CA ILE A 49 -9.12 4.18 3.09
C ILE A 49 -8.20 4.99 2.19
N PHE A 50 -7.31 5.75 2.81
CA PHE A 50 -6.41 6.65 2.08
C PHE A 50 -4.97 6.46 2.55
N ALA A 51 -4.02 6.52 1.62
CA ALA A 51 -2.61 6.59 1.95
C ALA A 51 -2.10 7.99 1.58
N LEU A 52 -1.60 8.71 2.57
CA LEU A 52 -1.06 10.04 2.36
C LEU A 52 0.44 9.90 2.17
N LEU A 53 0.88 9.98 0.92
CA LEU A 53 2.29 9.93 0.58
C LEU A 53 2.83 11.34 0.76
N MET A 54 3.81 11.51 1.67
CA MET A 54 4.29 12.85 1.97
C MET A 54 5.81 12.88 2.03
N LEU A 55 6.38 14.00 1.63
CA LEU A 55 7.82 14.18 1.70
C LEU A 55 8.29 14.03 3.14
N GLU A 56 9.52 13.55 3.33
CA GLU A 56 10.07 13.23 4.64
C GLU A 56 10.00 14.41 5.62
N GLU A 57 10.25 15.62 5.15
CA GLU A 57 10.17 16.80 6.01
C GLU A 57 8.76 17.03 6.53
N ARG A 58 7.75 16.76 5.71
CA ARG A 58 6.35 16.88 6.15
C ARG A 58 6.02 15.79 7.15
N PHE A 59 6.47 14.55 6.89
CA PHE A 59 6.24 13.43 7.80
C PHE A 59 6.86 13.70 9.18
N LYS A 60 8.07 14.25 9.21
CA LYS A 60 8.76 14.57 10.47
C LYS A 60 8.00 15.54 11.34
N ALA A 61 7.14 16.38 10.75
CA ALA A 61 6.35 17.33 11.51
C ALA A 61 5.26 16.66 12.36
N PHE A 62 4.92 15.40 12.07
CA PHE A 62 3.87 14.66 12.79
C PHE A 62 4.42 13.76 13.89
N THR A 63 5.72 13.60 14.02
CA THR A 63 6.29 12.70 15.02
C THR A 63 7.62 13.25 15.55
N LYS A 64 7.92 12.91 16.80
CA LYS A 64 9.22 13.20 17.39
C LYS A 64 10.18 12.02 17.26
N LYS A 65 9.71 10.89 16.77
CA LYS A 65 10.53 9.71 16.60
C LYS A 65 11.37 9.81 15.33
N GLU A 66 12.50 9.12 15.34
CA GLU A 66 13.32 8.99 14.15
C GLU A 66 12.58 8.14 13.11
N MET A 67 12.71 8.52 11.84
CA MET A 67 12.13 7.74 10.76
C MET A 67 13.01 6.52 10.50
N VAL A 68 12.36 5.37 10.23
CA VAL A 68 13.09 4.19 9.78
C VAL A 68 13.41 4.35 8.29
N ASP A 69 14.47 3.69 7.85
CA ASP A 69 14.80 3.59 6.43
C ASP A 69 14.01 2.39 5.87
N PRO A 70 12.97 2.62 5.06
CA PRO A 70 12.14 1.51 4.57
C PRO A 70 12.87 0.58 3.62
N THR A 71 14.03 0.98 3.09
CA THR A 71 14.82 0.08 2.24
C THR A 71 15.52 -1.01 3.03
N THR A 72 15.73 -0.81 4.34
CA THR A 72 16.47 -1.76 5.18
C THR A 72 15.68 -2.22 6.39
N SER A 73 14.63 -1.51 6.78
CA SER A 73 13.86 -1.80 8.00
C SER A 73 12.38 -1.74 7.71
N ALA A 74 11.60 -2.60 8.34
CA ALA A 74 10.15 -2.64 8.17
C ALA A 74 9.47 -2.34 9.50
N GLN A 75 8.44 -1.50 9.44
CA GLN A 75 7.59 -1.16 10.58
C GLN A 75 6.19 -1.72 10.38
N ALA A 76 5.73 -1.80 9.13
CA ALA A 76 4.39 -2.24 8.81
C ALA A 76 4.36 -2.89 7.45
N ILE A 77 3.36 -3.73 7.23
CA ILE A 77 3.01 -4.30 5.94
C ILE A 77 1.56 -3.92 5.69
N PHE A 78 1.29 -3.30 4.53
CA PHE A 78 -0.06 -2.89 4.18
C PHE A 78 -0.67 -3.96 3.27
N CYS A 79 -1.63 -4.70 3.79
CA CYS A 79 -2.25 -5.78 3.04
C CYS A 79 -3.61 -5.29 2.53
N LEU A 80 -3.76 -5.27 1.22
CA LEU A 80 -4.99 -4.84 0.55
C LEU A 80 -5.71 -6.07 0.01
N SER A 81 -7.03 -6.09 0.16
CA SER A 81 -7.83 -7.19 -0.37
C SER A 81 -8.02 -7.04 -1.88
N ALA A 82 -8.12 -8.18 -2.56
CA ALA A 82 -8.40 -8.25 -4.00
C ALA A 82 -9.56 -9.20 -4.24
N ASP A 83 -10.18 -9.09 -5.42
CA ASP A 83 -11.38 -9.85 -5.75
C ASP A 83 -11.09 -11.23 -6.33
N SER A 84 -9.86 -11.48 -6.75
CA SER A 84 -9.47 -12.74 -7.37
C SER A 84 -7.96 -12.93 -7.32
N ARG A 85 -7.52 -14.18 -7.55
CA ARG A 85 -6.09 -14.48 -7.69
C ARG A 85 -5.48 -13.76 -8.88
N ASP A 86 -6.22 -13.66 -9.97
CA ASP A 86 -5.75 -12.97 -11.16
C ASP A 86 -5.50 -11.49 -10.87
N GLN A 87 -6.37 -10.87 -10.09
CA GLN A 87 -6.21 -9.46 -9.69
C GLN A 87 -4.96 -9.28 -8.83
N VAL A 88 -4.68 -10.20 -7.91
CA VAL A 88 -3.44 -10.18 -7.12
C VAL A 88 -2.24 -10.21 -8.05
N ASN A 89 -2.22 -11.16 -8.99
CA ASN A 89 -1.09 -11.34 -9.89
C ASN A 89 -0.90 -10.13 -10.81
N GLU A 90 -1.99 -9.59 -11.35
CA GLU A 90 -1.92 -8.42 -12.24
C GLU A 90 -1.33 -7.21 -11.52
N LEU A 91 -1.79 -6.96 -10.31
CA LEU A 91 -1.34 -5.77 -9.57
C LEU A 91 0.12 -5.90 -9.16
N VAL A 92 0.52 -7.06 -8.63
CA VAL A 92 1.92 -7.26 -8.21
C VAL A 92 2.86 -7.25 -9.41
N ASN A 93 2.49 -7.92 -10.52
CA ASN A 93 3.31 -7.89 -11.73
C ASN A 93 3.44 -6.47 -12.27
N LYS A 94 2.39 -5.67 -12.21
CA LYS A 94 2.43 -4.27 -12.62
C LYS A 94 3.39 -3.49 -11.74
N ALA A 95 3.36 -3.74 -10.42
CA ALA A 95 4.27 -3.09 -9.49
C ALA A 95 5.73 -3.42 -9.82
N LEU A 96 6.02 -4.69 -10.08
CA LEU A 96 7.37 -5.13 -10.40
C LEU A 96 7.88 -4.55 -11.73
N SER A 97 6.98 -4.33 -12.69
CA SER A 97 7.35 -3.73 -13.98
C SER A 97 7.40 -2.20 -13.94
N SER A 98 6.91 -1.58 -12.88
CA SER A 98 6.80 -0.12 -12.74
C SER A 98 7.83 0.47 -11.78
N GLY A 99 8.81 -0.30 -11.34
CA GLY A 99 9.87 0.17 -10.46
C GLY A 99 9.85 -0.37 -9.05
N GLY A 100 8.84 -1.16 -8.69
CA GLY A 100 8.80 -1.85 -7.42
C GLY A 100 9.75 -3.03 -7.39
N LYS A 101 9.96 -3.59 -6.20
CA LYS A 101 10.85 -4.73 -6.01
C LYS A 101 10.08 -5.91 -5.43
N SER A 102 10.58 -7.11 -5.70
CA SER A 102 10.03 -8.32 -5.12
C SER A 102 10.28 -8.34 -3.63
N SER A 103 9.24 -8.60 -2.84
CA SER A 103 9.36 -8.76 -1.39
C SER A 103 9.33 -10.23 -0.98
N SER A 104 8.60 -11.06 -1.73
CA SER A 104 8.48 -12.49 -1.44
C SER A 104 7.85 -13.19 -2.64
N ASP A 105 7.84 -14.51 -2.60
CA ASP A 105 7.14 -15.32 -3.59
C ASP A 105 5.65 -15.38 -3.26
N PRO A 106 4.78 -15.61 -4.27
CA PRO A 106 3.35 -15.82 -3.99
C PRO A 106 3.13 -16.97 -3.04
N GLN A 107 2.16 -16.84 -2.14
CA GLN A 107 1.80 -17.87 -1.16
C GLN A 107 0.34 -18.25 -1.33
N ASP A 108 0.10 -19.51 -1.64
CA ASP A 108 -1.25 -20.06 -1.79
C ASP A 108 -1.55 -20.99 -0.61
N HIS A 109 -2.46 -20.55 0.25
CA HIS A 109 -2.87 -21.30 1.43
C HIS A 109 -4.22 -22.00 1.22
N GLY A 110 -4.72 -22.07 -0.01
CA GLY A 110 -6.02 -22.64 -0.32
C GLY A 110 -7.15 -21.63 -0.11
N PHE A 111 -7.41 -21.24 1.12
CA PHE A 111 -8.43 -20.24 1.44
C PHE A 111 -7.96 -18.81 1.20
N MET A 112 -6.66 -18.60 1.08
CA MET A 112 -6.07 -17.28 0.91
C MET A 112 -4.88 -17.34 -0.04
N TYR A 113 -4.82 -16.40 -0.97
CA TYR A 113 -3.70 -16.24 -1.88
C TYR A 113 -3.11 -14.84 -1.68
N VAL A 114 -1.84 -14.78 -1.34
CA VAL A 114 -1.15 -13.53 -0.99
C VAL A 114 0.13 -13.37 -1.79
N TRP A 115 0.34 -12.19 -2.31
CA TRP A 115 1.61 -11.83 -2.93
C TRP A 115 1.87 -10.36 -2.67
N GLY A 116 3.14 -9.97 -2.63
CA GLY A 116 3.50 -8.62 -2.25
C GLY A 116 4.63 -8.04 -3.07
N PHE A 117 4.93 -6.78 -2.75
CA PHE A 117 6.00 -6.05 -3.40
C PHE A 117 6.48 -4.93 -2.46
N GLU A 118 7.67 -4.40 -2.75
CA GLU A 118 8.12 -3.15 -2.17
C GLU A 118 7.84 -2.04 -3.18
N ASP A 119 7.34 -0.89 -2.70
CA ASP A 119 7.17 0.25 -3.58
C ASP A 119 8.52 0.93 -3.84
N VAL A 120 8.51 2.05 -4.56
CA VAL A 120 9.75 2.72 -4.96
C VAL A 120 10.53 3.30 -3.79
N ASP A 121 9.91 3.43 -2.63
CA ASP A 121 10.56 3.89 -1.39
C ASP A 121 10.97 2.73 -0.47
N GLY A 122 10.49 1.52 -0.74
CA GLY A 122 10.78 0.34 0.07
C GLY A 122 9.67 -0.04 1.04
N HIS A 123 8.55 0.66 1.04
CA HIS A 123 7.41 0.28 1.88
C HIS A 123 6.81 -1.03 1.37
N LEU A 124 6.38 -1.86 2.32
CA LEU A 124 5.87 -3.21 2.02
C LEU A 124 4.37 -3.20 1.82
N TRP A 125 3.94 -3.78 0.69
CA TRP A 125 2.55 -3.95 0.34
C TRP A 125 2.29 -5.42 0.02
N GLU A 126 1.16 -5.93 0.51
CA GLU A 126 0.67 -7.25 0.14
C GLU A 126 -0.73 -7.11 -0.44
N ILE A 127 -1.02 -7.99 -1.39
CA ILE A 127 -2.34 -8.06 -2.02
C ILE A 127 -2.86 -9.46 -1.75
N ALA A 128 -4.04 -9.56 -1.15
CA ALA A 128 -4.59 -10.83 -0.69
C ALA A 128 -5.99 -11.08 -1.24
N TYR A 129 -6.18 -12.25 -1.80
CA TYR A 129 -7.50 -12.76 -2.15
C TYR A 129 -7.90 -13.81 -1.12
N MET A 130 -9.08 -13.64 -0.55
CA MET A 130 -9.64 -14.57 0.43
C MET A 130 -10.80 -15.32 -0.19
N ASP A 131 -10.72 -16.64 -0.20
CA ASP A 131 -11.84 -17.49 -0.64
C ASP A 131 -12.66 -17.88 0.60
N GLU A 132 -13.69 -17.10 0.86
CA GLU A 132 -14.53 -17.30 2.04
C GLU A 132 -15.24 -18.66 2.04
N SER A 133 -15.57 -19.18 0.85
CA SER A 133 -16.21 -20.49 0.76
C SER A 133 -15.25 -21.60 1.20
N ALA A 134 -13.98 -21.49 0.90
CA ALA A 134 -12.96 -22.44 1.35
C ALA A 134 -12.74 -22.35 2.86
N MET A 135 -12.83 -21.14 3.44
CA MET A 135 -12.73 -20.95 4.88
C MET A 135 -13.88 -21.63 5.64
N ASN A 136 -15.08 -21.59 5.06
CA ASN A 136 -16.29 -22.14 5.70
C ASN A 136 -16.37 -23.66 5.61
N GLN A 137 -15.50 -24.29 4.84
CA GLN A 137 -15.46 -25.74 4.68
C GLN A 137 -14.55 -26.43 5.71
N GLY A 138 -13.79 -25.63 6.43
CA GLY A 138 -12.84 -26.11 7.42
C GLY A 138 -13.47 -26.35 8.75
#